data_3b9258f3fea37b9d710c6afdd76f398c
#
_entry.id   3b9258f3fea37b9d710c6afdd76f398c
#
_cell.length_a   1.000
_cell.length_b   1.000
_cell.length_c   1.000
_cell.angle_alpha   90.00
_cell.angle_beta   90.00
_cell.angle_gamma   90.00
#
_symmetry.space_group_name_H-M   'P 1'
#
loop_
_entity.id
_entity.type
_entity.pdbx_description
1 polymer ?
#
loop_
_entity_poly.entity_id
_entity_poly.type
_entity_poly.pdbx_seq_one_letter_code
_entity_poly.pdbx_strand_id
1 'polypeptide(L)'
;MYKIFKSILLIFFIVSFQSNSFSKENFFNEAIKLYEKEKYEDARFLFERNIVFNPKDAISYLYLAKIYNHEENQRKEEYNLETTLLLDPQNEEAILMLMKIALEKSNYDKVKELSETFAQVCKSLCDENNAILESLKNLEPSNES
;
A
#
# COMPACT_ATOMS: atom_id res chain seq x y z
N MET A 1 60.78 6.79 -8.34
CA MET A 1 59.71 7.78 -8.15
C MET A 1 58.54 7.56 -9.08
N TYR A 2 58.69 7.33 -10.37
CA TYR A 2 57.58 7.15 -11.32
C TYR A 2 56.66 5.94 -11.07
N LYS A 3 57.19 4.82 -10.55
CA LYS A 3 56.41 3.61 -10.21
C LYS A 3 55.52 3.81 -8.97
N ILE A 4 55.98 4.58 -7.98
CA ILE A 4 55.24 4.88 -6.76
C ILE A 4 54.08 5.83 -7.07
N PHE A 5 54.28 6.81 -7.95
CA PHE A 5 53.27 7.75 -8.37
C PHE A 5 52.12 7.07 -9.15
N LYS A 6 52.44 6.08 -10.01
CA LYS A 6 51.42 5.27 -10.71
C LYS A 6 50.60 4.40 -9.76
N SER A 7 51.22 3.81 -8.73
CA SER A 7 50.53 3.03 -7.71
C SER A 7 49.57 3.89 -6.87
N ILE A 8 50.00 5.09 -6.48
CA ILE A 8 49.16 6.02 -5.70
C ILE A 8 47.97 6.50 -6.53
N LEU A 9 48.15 6.77 -7.83
CA LEU A 9 47.08 7.17 -8.74
C LEU A 9 46.06 6.06 -8.94
N LEU A 10 46.48 4.80 -8.98
CA LEU A 10 45.62 3.63 -9.14
C LEU A 10 44.80 3.38 -7.88
N ILE A 11 45.35 3.58 -6.68
CA ILE A 11 44.66 3.47 -5.40
C ILE A 11 43.61 4.58 -5.26
N PHE A 12 43.92 5.80 -5.70
CA PHE A 12 42.98 6.91 -5.68
C PHE A 12 41.77 6.67 -6.59
N PHE A 13 41.95 5.98 -7.73
CA PHE A 13 40.87 5.65 -8.67
C PHE A 13 39.94 4.56 -8.13
N ILE A 14 40.49 3.61 -7.31
CA ILE A 14 39.67 2.53 -6.70
C ILE A 14 38.80 3.07 -5.54
N VAL A 15 39.31 4.05 -4.79
CA VAL A 15 38.55 4.64 -3.66
C VAL A 15 37.37 5.53 -4.14
N SER A 16 37.44 6.08 -5.36
CA SER A 16 36.41 6.94 -5.93
C SER A 16 35.16 6.16 -6.45
N PHE A 17 35.24 4.83 -6.50
CA PHE A 17 34.13 3.96 -6.99
C PHE A 17 33.35 3.30 -5.87
N GLN A 18 33.43 3.80 -4.65
CA GLN A 18 32.43 3.48 -3.64
C GLN A 18 31.16 4.29 -3.93
N SER A 19 30.47 3.90 -5.00
CA SER A 19 29.08 4.28 -5.17
C SER A 19 28.34 3.82 -3.93
N ASN A 20 27.87 4.75 -3.11
CA ASN A 20 26.91 4.48 -2.08
C ASN A 20 25.72 3.77 -2.75
N SER A 21 25.71 2.45 -2.67
CA SER A 21 24.53 1.66 -2.94
C SER A 21 23.52 2.07 -1.87
N PHE A 22 22.78 3.13 -2.13
CA PHE A 22 21.66 3.56 -1.29
C PHE A 22 20.66 2.41 -1.35
N SER A 23 20.64 1.64 -0.29
CA SER A 23 19.97 0.35 -0.25
C SER A 23 18.48 0.53 -0.55
N LYS A 24 17.99 -0.17 -1.56
CA LYS A 24 16.60 -0.29 -2.01
C LYS A 24 15.65 -0.68 -0.86
N GLU A 25 16.19 -1.29 0.19
CA GLU A 25 15.49 -1.81 1.36
C GLU A 25 15.11 -0.72 2.39
N ASN A 26 15.66 0.49 2.25
CA ASN A 26 15.55 1.50 3.29
C ASN A 26 14.25 2.34 3.19
N PHE A 27 13.73 2.59 1.96
CA PHE A 27 12.57 3.47 1.81
C PHE A 27 11.30 2.91 2.45
N PHE A 28 11.02 1.62 2.24
CA PHE A 28 9.84 0.98 2.80
C PHE A 28 9.86 1.00 4.33
N ASN A 29 10.93 0.54 4.94
CA ASN A 29 11.06 0.49 6.40
C ASN A 29 11.00 1.88 7.05
N GLU A 30 11.56 2.90 6.39
CA GLU A 30 11.50 4.27 6.86
C GLU A 30 10.10 4.85 6.70
N ALA A 31 9.41 4.56 5.57
CA ALA A 31 8.03 4.95 5.34
C ALA A 31 7.08 4.41 6.42
N ILE A 32 7.22 3.12 6.78
CA ILE A 32 6.45 2.51 7.88
C ILE A 32 6.66 3.28 9.19
N LYS A 33 7.92 3.56 9.57
CA LYS A 33 8.23 4.30 10.80
C LYS A 33 7.64 5.72 10.81
N LEU A 34 7.58 6.36 9.65
CA LEU A 34 6.97 7.68 9.52
C LEU A 34 5.45 7.60 9.61
N TYR A 35 4.85 6.60 8.98
CA TYR A 35 3.42 6.32 9.06
C TYR A 35 2.98 6.06 10.51
N GLU A 36 3.71 5.22 11.26
CA GLU A 36 3.44 4.95 12.68
C GLU A 36 3.57 6.20 13.57
N LYS A 37 4.33 7.21 13.13
CA LYS A 37 4.47 8.52 13.79
C LYS A 37 3.48 9.56 13.25
N GLU A 38 2.49 9.14 12.48
CA GLU A 38 1.47 10.00 11.86
C GLU A 38 2.06 11.10 10.93
N LYS A 39 3.31 10.91 10.47
CA LYS A 39 3.96 11.78 9.49
C LYS A 39 3.57 11.36 8.08
N TYR A 40 2.30 11.50 7.75
CA TYR A 40 1.70 10.93 6.54
C TYR A 40 2.29 11.48 5.25
N GLU A 41 2.59 12.77 5.18
CA GLU A 41 3.19 13.38 3.97
C GLU A 41 4.59 12.81 3.69
N ASP A 42 5.44 12.72 4.71
CA ASP A 42 6.79 12.15 4.59
C ASP A 42 6.72 10.65 4.26
N ALA A 43 5.81 9.91 4.92
CA ALA A 43 5.58 8.50 4.67
C ALA A 43 5.13 8.26 3.22
N ARG A 44 4.16 9.06 2.74
CA ARG A 44 3.67 9.02 1.35
C ARG A 44 4.80 9.19 0.35
N PHE A 45 5.63 10.21 0.52
CA PHE A 45 6.78 10.44 -0.35
C PHE A 45 7.71 9.22 -0.43
N LEU A 46 7.97 8.56 0.69
CA LEU A 46 8.84 7.38 0.71
C LEU A 46 8.16 6.13 0.13
N PHE A 47 6.85 5.92 0.35
CA PHE A 47 6.12 4.84 -0.31
C PHE A 47 6.06 5.05 -1.82
N GLU A 48 5.75 6.25 -2.30
CA GLU A 48 5.78 6.61 -3.72
C GLU A 48 7.16 6.37 -4.33
N ARG A 49 8.22 6.69 -3.59
CA ARG A 49 9.58 6.39 -4.02
C ARG A 49 9.88 4.90 -4.03
N ASN A 50 9.38 4.15 -3.04
CA ASN A 50 9.56 2.70 -2.98
C ASN A 50 8.94 2.01 -4.20
N ILE A 51 7.73 2.39 -4.62
CA ILE A 51 7.07 1.78 -5.78
C ILE A 51 7.76 2.08 -7.11
N VAL A 52 8.53 3.17 -7.23
CA VAL A 52 9.36 3.44 -8.41
C VAL A 52 10.44 2.35 -8.57
N PHE A 53 11.02 1.89 -7.47
CA PHE A 53 12.06 0.85 -7.47
C PHE A 53 11.48 -0.56 -7.32
N ASN A 54 10.29 -0.68 -6.72
CA ASN A 54 9.59 -1.90 -6.40
C ASN A 54 8.10 -1.82 -6.83
N PRO A 55 7.80 -1.78 -8.13
CA PRO A 55 6.43 -1.56 -8.63
C PRO A 55 5.46 -2.71 -8.32
N LYS A 56 5.95 -3.83 -7.79
CA LYS A 56 5.13 -4.98 -7.38
C LYS A 56 4.97 -5.11 -5.87
N ASP A 57 5.36 -4.09 -5.12
CA ASP A 57 5.19 -4.10 -3.66
C ASP A 57 3.76 -3.69 -3.27
N ALA A 58 2.87 -4.68 -3.18
CA ALA A 58 1.46 -4.48 -2.82
C ALA A 58 1.28 -3.71 -1.51
N ILE A 59 2.17 -3.91 -0.54
CA ILE A 59 2.06 -3.27 0.78
C ILE A 59 2.29 -1.77 0.70
N SER A 60 3.20 -1.28 -0.15
CA SER A 60 3.36 0.16 -0.36
C SER A 60 2.09 0.82 -0.91
N TYR A 61 1.39 0.17 -1.84
CA TYR A 61 0.11 0.67 -2.34
C TYR A 61 -0.97 0.64 -1.26
N LEU A 62 -1.01 -0.39 -0.41
CA LEU A 62 -1.93 -0.44 0.72
C LEU A 62 -1.71 0.74 1.68
N TYR A 63 -0.45 1.03 2.03
CA TYR A 63 -0.15 2.18 2.90
C TYR A 63 -0.44 3.52 2.23
N LEU A 64 -0.22 3.66 0.93
CA LEU A 64 -0.66 4.83 0.18
C LEU A 64 -2.18 5.01 0.23
N ALA A 65 -2.93 3.92 0.09
CA ALA A 65 -4.39 3.95 0.22
C ALA A 65 -4.82 4.44 1.61
N LYS A 66 -4.22 3.91 2.68
CA LYS A 66 -4.48 4.34 4.06
C LYS A 66 -4.17 5.83 4.28
N ILE A 67 -3.08 6.32 3.71
CA ILE A 67 -2.75 7.74 3.78
C ILE A 67 -3.79 8.58 3.05
N TYR A 68 -4.20 8.17 1.84
CA TYR A 68 -5.23 8.87 1.08
C TYR A 68 -6.62 8.81 1.72
N ASN A 69 -6.93 7.74 2.46
CA ASN A 69 -8.12 7.68 3.31
C ASN A 69 -8.06 8.76 4.39
N HIS A 70 -6.93 8.90 5.08
CA HIS A 70 -6.72 9.95 6.08
C HIS A 70 -6.80 11.37 5.47
N GLU A 71 -6.34 11.55 4.23
CA GLU A 71 -6.43 12.80 3.47
C GLU A 71 -7.83 13.04 2.86
N GLU A 72 -8.80 12.18 3.09
CA GLU A 72 -10.17 12.19 2.51
C GLU A 72 -10.15 12.18 0.97
N ASN A 73 -9.09 11.63 0.36
CA ASN A 73 -8.94 11.53 -1.08
C ASN A 73 -9.38 10.16 -1.59
N GLN A 74 -10.70 9.92 -1.55
CA GLN A 74 -11.30 8.62 -1.87
C GLN A 74 -10.91 8.09 -3.26
N ARG A 75 -10.73 8.98 -4.28
CA ARG A 75 -10.32 8.53 -5.62
C ARG A 75 -8.93 7.91 -5.64
N LYS A 76 -7.97 8.50 -4.93
CA LYS A 76 -6.61 7.97 -4.83
C LYS A 76 -6.54 6.75 -3.92
N GLU A 77 -7.32 6.74 -2.85
CA GLU A 77 -7.50 5.60 -1.97
C GLU A 77 -7.95 4.37 -2.77
N GLU A 78 -9.09 4.48 -3.47
CA GLU A 78 -9.66 3.39 -4.28
C GLU A 78 -8.66 2.88 -5.33
N TYR A 79 -8.00 3.78 -6.07
CA TYR A 79 -6.99 3.41 -7.06
C TYR A 79 -5.83 2.58 -6.46
N ASN A 80 -5.34 2.98 -5.28
CA ASN A 80 -4.25 2.26 -4.62
C ASN A 80 -4.71 0.93 -4.02
N LEU A 81 -5.95 0.83 -3.53
CA LEU A 81 -6.54 -0.43 -3.08
C LEU A 81 -6.72 -1.42 -4.23
N GLU A 82 -7.25 -0.97 -5.37
CA GLU A 82 -7.37 -1.80 -6.57
C GLU A 82 -5.99 -2.29 -7.04
N THR A 83 -4.98 -1.43 -7.00
CA THR A 83 -3.59 -1.82 -7.32
C THR A 83 -3.06 -2.83 -6.32
N THR A 84 -3.37 -2.66 -5.03
CA THR A 84 -3.01 -3.65 -4.00
C THR A 84 -3.59 -5.01 -4.33
N LEU A 85 -4.89 -5.10 -4.67
CA LEU A 85 -5.55 -6.37 -5.00
C LEU A 85 -5.11 -6.96 -6.34
N LEU A 86 -4.69 -6.13 -7.29
CA LEU A 86 -4.07 -6.61 -8.54
C LEU A 86 -2.75 -7.35 -8.26
N LEU A 87 -1.98 -6.90 -7.26
CA LEU A 87 -0.69 -7.45 -6.89
C LEU A 87 -0.79 -8.56 -5.82
N ASP A 88 -1.74 -8.42 -4.90
CA ASP A 88 -2.05 -9.35 -3.82
C ASP A 88 -3.58 -9.52 -3.69
N PRO A 89 -4.19 -10.43 -4.46
CA PRO A 89 -5.64 -10.65 -4.45
C PRO A 89 -6.21 -11.15 -3.12
N GLN A 90 -5.35 -11.59 -2.19
CA GLN A 90 -5.76 -12.11 -0.87
C GLN A 90 -5.59 -11.08 0.25
N ASN A 91 -5.32 -9.83 -0.07
CA ASN A 91 -5.12 -8.78 0.93
C ASN A 91 -6.44 -8.43 1.62
N GLU A 92 -6.65 -9.00 2.80
CA GLU A 92 -7.88 -8.85 3.59
C GLU A 92 -8.22 -7.38 3.85
N GLU A 93 -7.23 -6.58 4.23
CA GLU A 93 -7.41 -5.18 4.56
C GLU A 93 -7.84 -4.35 3.34
N ALA A 94 -7.22 -4.59 2.18
CA ALA A 94 -7.60 -3.89 0.95
C ALA A 94 -9.02 -4.22 0.50
N ILE A 95 -9.45 -5.49 0.62
CA ILE A 95 -10.84 -5.89 0.30
C ILE A 95 -11.81 -5.17 1.22
N LEU A 96 -11.57 -5.18 2.54
CA LEU A 96 -12.45 -4.53 3.52
C LEU A 96 -12.55 -3.02 3.31
N MET A 97 -11.44 -2.35 2.99
CA MET A 97 -11.45 -0.92 2.69
C MET A 97 -12.28 -0.62 1.43
N LEU A 98 -12.14 -1.42 0.36
CA LEU A 98 -12.97 -1.28 -0.85
C LEU A 98 -14.45 -1.56 -0.59
N MET A 99 -14.78 -2.53 0.29
CA MET A 99 -16.17 -2.76 0.70
C MET A 99 -16.75 -1.54 1.40
N LYS A 100 -15.99 -0.88 2.30
CA LYS A 100 -16.43 0.35 2.98
C LYS A 100 -16.69 1.47 1.97
N ILE A 101 -15.77 1.70 1.02
CA ILE A 101 -15.96 2.68 -0.06
C ILE A 101 -17.20 2.35 -0.90
N ALA A 102 -17.41 1.09 -1.25
CA ALA A 102 -18.57 0.66 -2.03
C ALA A 102 -19.88 0.92 -1.27
N LEU A 103 -19.90 0.67 0.05
CA LEU A 103 -21.02 0.94 0.92
C LEU A 103 -21.36 2.45 1.00
N GLU A 104 -20.35 3.30 1.17
CA GLU A 104 -20.47 4.76 1.16
C GLU A 104 -21.05 5.29 -0.16
N LYS A 105 -20.65 4.66 -1.28
CA LYS A 105 -21.18 4.96 -2.62
C LYS A 105 -22.53 4.34 -2.92
N SER A 106 -23.14 3.64 -1.96
CA SER A 106 -24.39 2.87 -2.14
C SER A 106 -24.28 1.83 -3.27
N ASN A 107 -23.09 1.34 -3.56
CA ASN A 107 -22.85 0.29 -4.54
C ASN A 107 -22.95 -1.10 -3.86
N TYR A 108 -24.18 -1.48 -3.55
CA TYR A 108 -24.47 -2.67 -2.76
C TYR A 108 -24.07 -3.98 -3.47
N ASP A 109 -24.16 -4.02 -4.80
CA ASP A 109 -23.73 -5.19 -5.58
C ASP A 109 -22.21 -5.40 -5.44
N LYS A 110 -21.43 -4.32 -5.45
CA LYS A 110 -19.97 -4.38 -5.24
C LYS A 110 -19.62 -4.82 -3.83
N VAL A 111 -20.37 -4.40 -2.82
CA VAL A 111 -20.20 -4.87 -1.43
C VAL A 111 -20.38 -6.38 -1.35
N LYS A 112 -21.45 -6.93 -1.98
CA LYS A 112 -21.73 -8.38 -2.01
C LYS A 112 -20.60 -9.15 -2.71
N GLU A 113 -20.19 -8.71 -3.90
CA GLU A 113 -19.09 -9.32 -4.66
C GLU A 113 -17.79 -9.39 -3.84
N LEU A 114 -17.41 -8.27 -3.23
CA LEU A 114 -16.21 -8.20 -2.40
C LEU A 114 -16.33 -9.06 -1.14
N SER A 115 -17.52 -9.12 -0.52
CA SER A 115 -17.79 -9.97 0.64
C SER A 115 -17.63 -11.46 0.32
N GLU A 116 -18.10 -11.91 -0.84
CA GLU A 116 -17.91 -13.29 -1.30
C GLU A 116 -16.42 -13.59 -1.52
N THR A 117 -15.69 -12.67 -2.12
CA THR A 117 -14.24 -12.78 -2.30
C THR A 117 -13.54 -12.85 -0.94
N PHE A 118 -13.92 -11.95 -0.03
CA PHE A 118 -13.34 -11.87 1.32
C PHE A 118 -13.55 -13.17 2.10
N ALA A 119 -14.75 -13.76 2.04
CA ALA A 119 -15.07 -15.00 2.74
C ALA A 119 -14.18 -16.19 2.30
N GLN A 120 -13.63 -16.14 1.07
CA GLN A 120 -12.74 -17.19 0.56
C GLN A 120 -11.29 -17.01 1.01
N VAL A 121 -10.88 -15.80 1.37
CA VAL A 121 -9.48 -15.48 1.66
C VAL A 121 -9.21 -15.09 3.10
N CYS A 122 -10.26 -14.74 3.86
CA CYS A 122 -10.10 -14.23 5.22
C CYS A 122 -9.45 -15.26 6.16
N LYS A 123 -8.53 -14.77 7.02
CA LYS A 123 -7.81 -15.54 8.04
C LYS A 123 -7.85 -14.86 9.40
N SER A 124 -7.77 -13.54 9.42
CA SER A 124 -7.64 -12.76 10.65
C SER A 124 -8.75 -11.73 10.84
N LEU A 125 -9.34 -11.22 9.76
CA LEU A 125 -10.32 -10.13 9.80
C LEU A 125 -11.75 -10.59 9.45
N CYS A 126 -12.05 -11.89 9.60
CA CYS A 126 -13.32 -12.48 9.16
C CYS A 126 -14.55 -11.83 9.84
N ASP A 127 -14.44 -11.38 11.09
CA ASP A 127 -15.55 -10.74 11.81
C ASP A 127 -15.92 -9.36 11.23
N GLU A 128 -14.97 -8.65 10.63
CA GLU A 128 -15.20 -7.36 9.99
C GLU A 128 -16.19 -7.46 8.82
N ASN A 129 -16.14 -8.57 8.07
CA ASN A 129 -17.09 -8.82 6.98
C ASN A 129 -18.53 -8.83 7.48
N ASN A 130 -18.78 -9.48 8.61
CA ASN A 130 -20.12 -9.56 9.19
C ASN A 130 -20.66 -8.19 9.59
N ALA A 131 -19.80 -7.32 10.14
CA ALA A 131 -20.18 -5.96 10.50
C ALA A 131 -20.56 -5.12 9.26
N ILE A 132 -19.84 -5.27 8.15
CA ILE A 132 -20.16 -4.58 6.89
C ILE A 132 -21.46 -5.11 6.30
N LEU A 133 -21.69 -6.43 6.31
CA LEU A 133 -22.92 -7.04 5.82
C LEU A 133 -24.15 -6.66 6.67
N GLU A 134 -23.98 -6.49 7.97
CA GLU A 134 -25.05 -5.98 8.83
C GLU A 134 -25.39 -4.51 8.49
N SER A 135 -24.36 -3.70 8.25
CA SER A 135 -24.56 -2.32 7.78
C SER A 135 -25.27 -2.27 6.42
N LEU A 136 -24.92 -3.18 5.50
CA LEU A 136 -25.57 -3.31 4.20
C LEU A 136 -27.07 -3.60 4.34
N LYS A 137 -27.46 -4.55 5.20
CA LYS A 137 -28.87 -4.89 5.44
C LYS A 137 -29.70 -3.71 5.94
N ASN A 138 -29.08 -2.81 6.71
CA ASN A 138 -29.74 -1.63 7.25
C ASN A 138 -29.89 -0.50 6.22
N LEU A 139 -29.11 -0.50 5.16
CA LEU A 139 -29.06 0.54 4.14
C LEU A 139 -29.76 0.14 2.84
N GLU A 140 -29.82 -1.14 2.54
CA GLU A 140 -30.49 -1.65 1.35
C GLU A 140 -32.01 -1.45 1.51
N PRO A 141 -32.71 -0.76 0.57
CA PRO A 141 -34.15 -0.62 0.65
C PRO A 141 -34.77 -2.01 0.60
N SER A 142 -35.61 -2.32 1.60
CA SER A 142 -36.38 -3.56 1.61
C SER A 142 -37.26 -3.60 0.37
N ASN A 143 -36.96 -4.49 -0.58
CA ASN A 143 -37.85 -4.81 -1.68
C ASN A 143 -39.05 -5.62 -1.12
N GLU A 144 -39.89 -4.99 -0.29
CA GLU A 144 -41.20 -5.49 0.02
C GLU A 144 -42.16 -5.08 -1.13
N SER A 145 -42.33 -5.96 -2.08
CA SER A 145 -43.42 -5.92 -3.05
C SER A 145 -44.24 -7.19 -2.97
#